data_ed877fbc6131cd6f0ed4c6af0c841781
#
_entry.id   ed877fbc6131cd6f0ed4c6af0c841781
#
_cell.length_a   1.000
_cell.length_b   1.000
_cell.length_c   1.000
_cell.angle_alpha   90.00
_cell.angle_beta   90.00
_cell.angle_gamma   90.00
#
_symmetry.space_group_name_H-M   'P 1'
#
loop_
_entity.id
_entity.type
_entity.pdbx_description
1 polymer ?
#
loop_
_entity_poly.entity_id
_entity_poly.type
_entity_poly.pdbx_seq_one_letter_code
_entity_poly.pdbx_strand_id
1 'polypeptide(L)'
;ASRELEHVRCYLNLERIRFGAHLRVEYAIETSDFFLPALSLQPLVENAVRHGVTKREEGGTIWISARETEESYQVTIRDDGVGFDPVRVRGDGREHVGIENVRSRLTAQCGGTLCIASQEGVGTVAQVRIPKTGDTQGKESFDADHRGG
;
A
#
# COMPACT_ATOMS: atom_id res chain seq x y z
N ALA A 1 -11.65 2.38 -3.25
CA ALA A 1 -10.48 2.65 -2.39
C ALA A 1 -10.86 3.19 -1.02
N SER A 2 -12.01 3.86 -0.92
CA SER A 2 -12.41 4.45 0.36
C SER A 2 -12.43 3.44 1.49
N ARG A 3 -12.99 2.27 1.23
CA ARG A 3 -13.11 1.25 2.26
C ARG A 3 -11.75 0.74 2.71
N GLU A 4 -10.87 0.50 1.76
CA GLU A 4 -9.54 0.01 2.10
C GLU A 4 -8.74 1.08 2.84
N LEU A 5 -8.85 2.33 2.41
CA LEU A 5 -8.18 3.43 3.09
C LEU A 5 -8.71 3.61 4.51
N GLU A 6 -10.01 3.40 4.70
CA GLU A 6 -10.58 3.47 6.04
C GLU A 6 -10.06 2.35 6.94
N HIS A 7 -9.97 1.14 6.41
CA HIS A 7 -9.40 0.02 7.16
C HIS A 7 -7.97 0.32 7.59
N VAL A 8 -7.18 0.86 6.68
CA VAL A 8 -5.81 1.21 6.97
C VAL A 8 -5.73 2.28 8.06
N ARG A 9 -6.61 3.28 7.97
CA ARG A 9 -6.64 4.35 8.96
C ARG A 9 -7.00 3.80 10.34
N CYS A 10 -7.96 2.89 10.41
CA CYS A 10 -8.33 2.26 11.68
C CYS A 10 -7.18 1.45 12.24
N TYR A 11 -6.53 0.67 11.40
CA TYR A 11 -5.39 -0.13 11.84
C TYR A 11 -4.28 0.78 12.41
N LEU A 12 -3.96 1.85 11.68
CA LEU A 12 -2.89 2.73 12.11
C LEU A 12 -3.25 3.49 13.38
N ASN A 13 -4.51 3.84 13.55
CA ASN A 13 -4.94 4.48 14.80
C ASN A 13 -4.69 3.56 16.01
N LEU A 14 -4.99 2.28 15.85
CA LEU A 14 -4.74 1.31 16.92
C LEU A 14 -3.24 1.17 17.20
N GLU A 15 -2.43 1.15 16.15
CA GLU A 15 -0.99 1.03 16.33
C GLU A 15 -0.40 2.29 16.96
N ARG A 16 -0.97 3.45 16.66
CA ARG A 16 -0.51 4.67 17.29
C ARG A 16 -0.82 4.71 18.78
N ILE A 17 -1.93 4.10 19.18
CA ILE A 17 -2.22 3.96 20.61
C ILE A 17 -1.16 3.07 21.26
N ARG A 18 -0.77 2.01 20.57
CA ARG A 18 0.20 1.06 21.08
C ARG A 18 1.61 1.63 21.17
N PHE A 19 2.03 2.38 20.15
CA PHE A 19 3.40 2.86 20.04
C PHE A 19 3.57 4.33 20.39
N GLY A 20 2.46 5.06 20.54
CA GLY A 20 2.50 6.46 20.94
C GLY A 20 3.28 7.32 19.96
N ALA A 21 4.12 8.19 20.50
CA ALA A 21 4.89 9.11 19.67
C ALA A 21 5.94 8.42 18.81
N HIS A 22 6.17 7.13 19.04
CA HIS A 22 7.12 6.35 18.25
C HIS A 22 6.62 6.15 16.81
N LEU A 23 5.31 6.26 16.60
CA LEU A 23 4.71 6.06 15.30
C LEU A 23 3.94 7.32 14.89
N ARG A 24 4.36 7.95 13.81
CA ARG A 24 3.68 9.10 13.24
C ARG A 24 3.13 8.72 11.87
N VAL A 25 1.96 9.25 11.54
CA VAL A 25 1.30 8.92 10.28
C VAL A 25 0.82 10.22 9.63
N GLU A 26 1.11 10.36 8.34
CA GLU A 26 0.68 11.51 7.56
C GLU A 26 -0.11 11.04 6.34
N TYR A 27 -1.20 11.72 6.05
CA TYR A 27 -2.07 11.36 4.93
C TYR A 27 -2.15 12.49 3.93
N ALA A 28 -2.10 12.14 2.64
CA ALA A 28 -2.31 13.09 1.54
C ALA A 28 -3.21 12.41 0.52
N ILE A 29 -4.49 12.31 0.83
CA ILE A 29 -5.46 11.60 0.02
C ILE A 29 -6.19 12.61 -0.86
N GLU A 30 -5.81 12.66 -2.14
CA GLU A 30 -6.43 13.55 -3.09
C GLU A 30 -7.68 12.96 -3.70
N THR A 31 -7.74 11.63 -3.79
CA THR A 31 -8.92 10.94 -4.29
C THR A 31 -8.99 9.56 -3.66
N SER A 32 -10.22 9.09 -3.51
CA SER A 32 -10.46 7.71 -3.09
C SER A 32 -11.52 7.07 -3.98
N ASP A 33 -11.86 7.75 -5.08
CA ASP A 33 -12.95 7.33 -5.96
C ASP A 33 -12.41 6.45 -7.07
N PHE A 34 -11.93 5.28 -6.70
CA PHE A 34 -11.46 4.28 -7.65
C PHE A 34 -11.52 2.91 -6.98
N PHE A 35 -11.48 1.88 -7.80
CA PHE A 35 -11.52 0.51 -7.29
C PHE A 35 -10.15 0.08 -6.75
N LEU A 36 -10.20 -0.57 -5.60
CA LEU A 36 -8.99 -1.15 -5.02
C LEU A 36 -9.41 -2.46 -4.38
N PRO A 37 -8.78 -3.58 -4.75
CA PRO A 37 -9.15 -4.85 -4.15
C PRO A 37 -8.97 -4.84 -2.63
N ALA A 38 -9.80 -5.60 -1.94
CA ALA A 38 -9.71 -5.71 -0.49
C ALA A 38 -8.33 -6.23 -0.11
N LEU A 39 -7.79 -5.70 0.98
CA LEU A 39 -6.49 -6.11 1.52
C LEU A 39 -5.33 -5.86 0.54
N SER A 40 -5.47 -4.85 -0.31
CA SER A 40 -4.37 -4.45 -1.17
C SER A 40 -3.33 -3.61 -0.43
N LEU A 41 -3.80 -2.74 0.46
CA LEU A 41 -2.90 -1.82 1.18
C LEU A 41 -2.53 -2.34 2.54
N GLN A 42 -3.40 -3.09 3.19
CA GLN A 42 -3.20 -3.52 4.57
C GLN A 42 -1.86 -4.24 4.77
N PRO A 43 -1.50 -5.23 3.95
CA PRO A 43 -0.20 -5.90 4.14
C PRO A 43 0.99 -4.96 3.98
N LEU A 44 0.86 -3.96 3.08
CA LEU A 44 1.94 -3.00 2.87
C LEU A 44 2.11 -2.10 4.07
N VAL A 45 0.99 -1.67 4.65
CA VAL A 45 1.01 -0.82 5.83
C VAL A 45 1.52 -1.60 7.03
N GLU A 46 1.11 -2.86 7.16
CA GLU A 46 1.59 -3.70 8.25
C GLU A 46 3.10 -3.89 8.18
N ASN A 47 3.63 -4.05 6.97
CA ASN A 47 5.08 -4.13 6.80
C ASN A 47 5.77 -2.84 7.24
N ALA A 48 5.20 -1.70 6.87
CA ALA A 48 5.78 -0.42 7.25
C ALA A 48 5.84 -0.26 8.77
N VAL A 49 4.79 -0.68 9.46
CA VAL A 49 4.77 -0.60 10.92
C VAL A 49 5.71 -1.62 11.52
N ARG A 50 5.53 -2.89 11.16
CA ARG A 50 6.17 -3.99 11.85
C ARG A 50 7.66 -4.10 11.55
N HIS A 51 8.04 -3.89 10.30
CA HIS A 51 9.41 -4.10 9.86
C HIS A 51 10.15 -2.82 9.53
N GLY A 52 9.44 -1.69 9.57
CA GLY A 52 10.03 -0.41 9.26
C GLY A 52 10.16 0.47 10.49
N VAL A 53 9.11 1.23 10.75
CA VAL A 53 9.13 2.32 11.72
C VAL A 53 9.41 1.84 13.14
N THR A 54 8.75 0.76 13.57
CA THR A 54 8.87 0.33 14.97
C THR A 54 10.21 -0.31 15.29
N LYS A 55 10.99 -0.66 14.28
CA LYS A 55 12.32 -1.19 14.52
C LYS A 55 13.38 -0.10 14.67
N ARG A 56 12.99 1.14 14.44
CA ARG A 56 13.87 2.28 14.59
C ARG A 56 13.76 2.78 16.01
N GLU A 57 14.91 3.02 16.63
CA GLU A 57 14.92 3.41 18.04
C GLU A 57 14.14 4.70 18.31
N GLU A 58 14.30 5.67 17.43
CA GLU A 58 13.60 6.95 17.58
C GLU A 58 12.22 6.95 16.93
N GLY A 59 11.80 5.80 16.42
CA GLY A 59 10.53 5.72 15.70
C GLY A 59 10.61 6.29 14.31
N GLY A 60 9.46 6.60 13.73
CA GLY A 60 9.45 7.16 12.41
C GLY A 60 8.06 7.51 11.94
N THR A 61 7.95 7.83 10.67
CA THR A 61 6.72 8.30 10.05
C THR A 61 6.35 7.41 8.89
N ILE A 62 5.04 7.19 8.75
CA ILE A 62 4.47 6.54 7.57
C ILE A 62 3.66 7.57 6.82
N TRP A 63 3.93 7.73 5.54
CA TRP A 63 3.18 8.63 4.67
C TRP A 63 2.32 7.80 3.73
N ILE A 64 1.03 8.11 3.68
CA ILE A 64 0.09 7.44 2.80
C ILE A 64 -0.53 8.50 1.90
N SER A 65 -0.36 8.33 0.60
CA SER A 65 -0.92 9.26 -0.36
C SER A 65 -1.69 8.51 -1.43
N ALA A 66 -2.70 9.16 -1.97
CA ALA A 66 -3.48 8.63 -3.08
C ALA A 66 -3.77 9.77 -4.02
N ARG A 67 -3.50 9.57 -5.29
CA ARG A 67 -3.72 10.63 -6.26
C ARG A 67 -4.11 10.04 -7.60
N GLU A 68 -4.67 10.90 -8.42
CA GLU A 68 -5.09 10.54 -9.76
C GLU A 68 -4.15 11.18 -10.76
N THR A 69 -3.73 10.41 -11.74
CA THR A 69 -3.02 10.94 -12.89
C THR A 69 -3.92 10.80 -14.12
N GLU A 70 -3.41 11.22 -15.27
CA GLU A 70 -4.19 11.12 -16.50
C GLU A 70 -4.55 9.67 -16.83
N GLU A 71 -3.67 8.74 -16.51
CA GLU A 71 -3.83 7.35 -16.93
C GLU A 71 -4.08 6.37 -15.81
N SER A 72 -3.92 6.81 -14.56
CA SER A 72 -3.98 5.85 -13.47
C SER A 72 -4.31 6.52 -12.15
N TYR A 73 -4.60 5.67 -11.16
CA TYR A 73 -4.66 6.08 -9.76
C TYR A 73 -3.44 5.49 -9.07
N GLN A 74 -2.83 6.24 -8.19
CA GLN A 74 -1.61 5.82 -7.52
C GLN A 74 -1.77 5.96 -6.01
N VAL A 75 -1.46 4.89 -5.29
CA VAL A 75 -1.41 4.91 -3.84
C VAL A 75 0.01 4.62 -3.43
N THR A 76 0.58 5.49 -2.61
CA THR A 76 1.96 5.34 -2.18
C THR A 76 2.00 5.22 -0.67
N ILE A 77 2.70 4.21 -0.18
CA ILE A 77 2.94 4.00 1.23
C ILE A 77 4.44 4.08 1.42
N ARG A 78 4.89 5.10 2.15
CA ARG A 78 6.30 5.34 2.36
C ARG A 78 6.59 5.39 3.85
N ASP A 79 7.69 4.80 4.26
CA ASP A 79 8.13 4.93 5.64
C ASP A 79 9.61 5.29 5.67
N ASP A 80 10.02 5.92 6.75
CA ASP A 80 11.41 6.24 6.99
C ASP A 80 12.00 5.31 8.05
N GLY A 81 11.53 4.08 8.09
CA GLY A 81 11.99 3.08 9.03
C GLY A 81 13.35 2.53 8.66
N VAL A 82 13.62 1.32 9.14
CA VAL A 82 14.95 0.74 8.94
C VAL A 82 15.20 0.28 7.51
N GLY A 83 14.13 0.09 6.73
CA GLY A 83 14.28 -0.40 5.38
C GLY A 83 14.81 -1.83 5.34
N PHE A 84 15.05 -2.31 4.14
CA PHE A 84 15.66 -3.61 3.94
C PHE A 84 16.41 -3.63 2.62
N ASP A 85 17.29 -4.61 2.47
CA ASP A 85 17.97 -4.85 1.22
C ASP A 85 17.12 -5.88 0.45
N PRO A 86 16.52 -5.52 -0.68
CA PRO A 86 15.65 -6.47 -1.40
C PRO A 86 16.36 -7.75 -1.80
N VAL A 87 17.66 -7.68 -2.03
CA VAL A 87 18.41 -8.88 -2.40
C VAL A 87 18.56 -9.82 -1.21
N ARG A 88 18.83 -9.26 -0.03
CA ARG A 88 19.09 -10.06 1.16
C ARG A 88 17.85 -10.74 1.71
N VAL A 89 16.70 -10.06 1.66
CA VAL A 89 15.47 -10.62 2.22
C VAL A 89 14.76 -11.55 1.24
N ARG A 90 15.31 -11.72 0.05
CA ARG A 90 14.68 -12.57 -0.96
C ARG A 90 14.48 -14.00 -0.47
N GLY A 91 15.27 -14.45 0.47
CA GLY A 91 15.14 -15.78 1.02
C GLY A 91 14.14 -15.89 2.15
N ASP A 92 13.60 -14.76 2.62
CA ASP A 92 12.63 -14.76 3.71
C ASP A 92 11.24 -14.88 3.13
N GLY A 93 10.68 -16.12 3.16
CA GLY A 93 9.46 -16.42 2.45
C GLY A 93 8.22 -15.68 2.96
N ARG A 94 8.16 -15.34 4.24
CA ARG A 94 6.92 -14.81 4.82
C ARG A 94 6.56 -13.45 4.29
N GLU A 95 7.52 -12.53 4.30
CA GLU A 95 7.24 -11.16 3.87
C GLU A 95 7.00 -11.12 2.38
N HIS A 96 7.73 -11.94 1.65
CA HIS A 96 7.56 -12.01 0.21
C HIS A 96 6.20 -12.57 -0.17
N VAL A 97 5.68 -13.53 0.59
CA VAL A 97 4.37 -14.11 0.32
C VAL A 97 3.29 -13.04 0.42
N GLY A 98 3.33 -12.21 1.47
CA GLY A 98 2.35 -11.14 1.62
C GLY A 98 2.36 -10.17 0.47
N ILE A 99 3.56 -9.74 0.06
CA ILE A 99 3.73 -8.80 -1.03
C ILE A 99 3.29 -9.41 -2.35
N GLU A 100 3.67 -10.67 -2.61
CA GLU A 100 3.29 -11.31 -3.86
C GLU A 100 1.80 -11.57 -3.95
N ASN A 101 1.14 -11.81 -2.81
CA ASN A 101 -0.30 -11.93 -2.79
C ASN A 101 -0.98 -10.62 -3.19
N VAL A 102 -0.47 -9.50 -2.70
CA VAL A 102 -0.99 -8.19 -3.10
C VAL A 102 -0.79 -8.00 -4.60
N ARG A 103 0.41 -8.29 -5.09
CA ARG A 103 0.74 -8.10 -6.50
C ARG A 103 -0.18 -8.94 -7.38
N SER A 104 -0.37 -10.20 -7.03
CA SER A 104 -1.24 -11.10 -7.79
C SER A 104 -2.68 -10.62 -7.79
N ARG A 105 -3.16 -10.17 -6.64
CA ARG A 105 -4.53 -9.70 -6.51
C ARG A 105 -4.75 -8.44 -7.36
N LEU A 106 -3.79 -7.51 -7.34
CA LEU A 106 -3.90 -6.31 -8.15
C LEU A 106 -3.95 -6.65 -9.63
N THR A 107 -3.06 -7.51 -10.07
CA THR A 107 -3.01 -7.91 -11.48
C THR A 107 -4.32 -8.59 -11.88
N ALA A 108 -4.81 -9.51 -11.07
CA ALA A 108 -5.98 -10.31 -11.43
C ALA A 108 -7.26 -9.52 -11.39
N GLN A 109 -7.41 -8.58 -10.46
CA GLN A 109 -8.70 -7.93 -10.25
C GLN A 109 -8.83 -6.58 -10.92
N CYS A 110 -7.73 -5.89 -11.20
CA CYS A 110 -7.83 -4.55 -11.79
C CYS A 110 -6.70 -4.19 -12.72
N GLY A 111 -5.85 -5.15 -13.05
CA GLY A 111 -4.71 -4.87 -13.92
C GLY A 111 -3.68 -3.95 -13.29
N GLY A 112 -3.70 -3.86 -11.96
CA GLY A 112 -2.79 -2.98 -11.25
C GLY A 112 -1.42 -3.58 -11.04
N THR A 113 -0.49 -2.73 -10.65
CA THR A 113 0.90 -3.12 -10.41
C THR A 113 1.34 -2.63 -9.05
N LEU A 114 2.38 -3.26 -8.53
CA LEU A 114 2.99 -2.90 -7.25
C LEU A 114 4.50 -2.80 -7.44
N CYS A 115 5.06 -1.67 -7.09
CA CYS A 115 6.50 -1.44 -7.10
C CYS A 115 6.96 -1.17 -5.68
N ILE A 116 8.03 -1.84 -5.28
CA ILE A 116 8.59 -1.63 -3.94
C ILE A 116 10.06 -1.30 -4.08
N ALA A 117 10.46 -0.21 -3.44
CA ALA A 117 11.85 0.22 -3.36
C ALA A 117 12.19 0.38 -1.89
N SER A 118 13.28 -0.24 -1.46
CA SER A 118 13.70 -0.17 -0.06
C SER A 118 15.21 -0.02 -0.01
N GLN A 119 15.67 0.71 0.99
CA GLN A 119 17.10 0.91 1.23
C GLN A 119 17.35 0.83 2.72
N GLU A 120 18.27 -0.04 3.11
CA GLU A 120 18.64 -0.19 4.51
C GLU A 120 19.07 1.14 5.11
N GLY A 121 18.52 1.45 6.28
CA GLY A 121 18.83 2.69 6.97
C GLY A 121 18.08 3.91 6.49
N VAL A 122 17.32 3.79 5.41
CA VAL A 122 16.60 4.92 4.82
C VAL A 122 15.09 4.73 4.91
N GLY A 123 14.58 3.57 4.48
CA GLY A 123 13.15 3.30 4.53
C GLY A 123 12.67 2.54 3.31
N THR A 124 11.36 2.52 3.16
CA THR A 124 10.70 1.74 2.11
C THR A 124 9.60 2.57 1.46
N VAL A 125 9.45 2.41 0.15
CA VAL A 125 8.34 2.99 -0.60
C VAL A 125 7.64 1.86 -1.34
N ALA A 126 6.33 1.74 -1.14
CA ALA A 126 5.49 0.81 -1.89
C ALA A 126 4.49 1.63 -2.67
N GLN A 127 4.44 1.44 -3.98
CA GLN A 127 3.52 2.18 -4.83
C GLN A 127 2.62 1.24 -5.59
N VAL A 128 1.32 1.45 -5.42
CA VAL A 128 0.28 0.74 -6.14
C VAL A 128 -0.21 1.63 -7.26
N ARG A 129 -0.30 1.08 -8.46
CA ARG A 129 -0.77 1.83 -9.63
C ARG A 129 -1.92 1.07 -10.25
N ILE A 130 -3.06 1.76 -10.41
CA ILE A 130 -4.28 1.19 -10.97
C ILE A 130 -4.58 1.91 -12.29
N PRO A 131 -4.51 1.23 -13.43
CA PRO A 131 -4.80 1.90 -14.71
C PRO A 131 -6.28 2.24 -14.81
N LYS A 132 -6.57 3.38 -15.39
CA LYS A 132 -7.94 3.85 -15.54
C LYS A 132 -8.70 3.08 -16.61
N THR A 133 -8.01 2.61 -17.63
CA THR A 133 -8.67 2.03 -18.78
C THR A 133 -8.92 0.54 -18.65
N GLY A 134 -8.54 -0.01 -17.62
CA GLY A 134 -8.78 -1.44 -17.47
C GLY A 134 -10.04 -1.88 -18.15
N ASP A 135 -10.11 -1.10 -19.26
CA ASP A 135 -10.60 -1.43 -19.54
C ASP A 135 -10.94 -2.25 -19.81
N THR A 136 -10.95 -2.01 -19.90
CA THR A 136 -11.10 -2.46 -20.01
C THR A 136 -11.55 -3.27 -20.32
N GLN A 137 -11.65 -3.70 -20.58
CA GLN A 137 -11.72 -4.31 -20.68
C GLN A 137 -12.43 -4.93 -20.27
N GLY A 138 -12.81 -4.89 -20.14
CA GLY A 138 -13.21 -5.18 -19.61
C GLY A 138 -14.17 -5.13 -19.20
N LYS A 139 -14.21 -4.78 -19.11
CA LYS A 139 -14.68 -4.45 -18.64
C LYS A 139 -15.68 -4.21 -18.65
N GLU A 140 -15.89 -4.24 -19.01
CA GLU A 140 -16.38 -3.75 -18.98
C GLU A 140 -17.20 -3.92 -18.62
N SER A 141 -17.44 -4.27 -18.69
CA SER A 141 -17.74 -4.24 -18.18
C SER A 141 -18.30 -4.37 -17.48
N PHE A 142 -18.49 -4.62 -17.35
CA PHE A 142 -18.45 -4.61 -16.40
C PHE A 142 -18.97 -4.21 -15.95
N ASP A 143 -19.15 -4.39 -16.01
CA ASP A 143 -19.07 -3.85 -15.30
C ASP A 143 -19.60 -3.40 -14.83
N ALA A 144 -20.01 -3.54 -15.11
CA ALA A 144 -20.02 -3.05 -14.51
C ALA A 144 -20.55 -2.83 -13.84
N ASP A 145 -20.80 -3.12 -13.86
CA ASP A 145 -20.78 -2.92 -13.11
C ASP A 145 -21.03 -2.75 -12.46
N HIS A 146 -21.19 -2.75 -12.50
CA HIS A 146 -20.77 -2.57 -11.65
C HIS A 146 -20.84 -2.16 -11.21
N ARG A 147 -21.20 -2.13 -11.37
CA ARG A 147 -20.79 -1.71 -10.85
C ARG A 147 -20.27 -1.37 -10.16
N GLY A 148 -20.61 -1.37 -10.42
CA GLY A 148 -20.09 -0.77 -9.50
C GLY A 148 -19.01 -0.71 -9.02
N GLY A 149 -18.90 -0.62 -9.44
CA GLY A 149 -17.69 -0.39 -9.19
C GLY A 149 -17.05 -0.39 -8.14
#